data_6cb27d661b0756e2ee8498f97c05680c
#
_entry.id   6cb27d661b0756e2ee8498f97c05680c
#
_cell.length_a   1.000
_cell.length_b   1.000
_cell.length_c   1.000
_cell.angle_alpha   90.00
_cell.angle_beta   90.00
_cell.angle_gamma   90.00
#
_symmetry.space_group_name_H-M   'P 1'
#
loop_
_entity.id
_entity.type
_entity.pdbx_description
1 polymer ?
#
loop_
_entity_poly.entity_id
_entity_poly.type
_entity_poly.pdbx_seq_one_letter_code
_entity_poly.pdbx_strand_id
1 'polypeptide(L)'
;EIGVRLVGSEMCIRDSYKTYTEENLRYSQNAPLTMYEEVNTRCNLPAQIDIEATQGMEYEFLCVTKGGGSANKTYLYQETKAILNPATLVPFLVEKMKTLGTAACPPYHIAFVIGGTSAEKNLLTVKLASTRFYDNLPTTGNEYGRAFRDVELEKQVLEEAHRIGLGAQFGGKYYAHDVRIIRLPRHG
;
A
#
# COMPACT_ATOMS: atom_id res chain seq x y z
N GLU A 1 9.91 -19.89 -19.09
CA GLU A 1 10.38 -18.48 -19.22
C GLU A 1 9.34 -17.71 -20.02
N ILE A 2 8.54 -16.93 -19.36
CA ILE A 2 7.69 -15.92 -20.04
C ILE A 2 8.59 -14.69 -20.24
N GLY A 3 9.33 -14.69 -21.34
CA GLY A 3 10.22 -13.60 -21.69
C GLY A 3 9.48 -12.49 -22.40
N VAL A 4 8.69 -11.69 -21.69
CA VAL A 4 8.41 -10.34 -22.17
C VAL A 4 9.42 -9.41 -21.52
N ARG A 5 10.60 -9.34 -22.11
CA ARG A 5 11.62 -8.37 -21.72
C ARG A 5 11.26 -7.00 -22.31
N LEU A 6 10.53 -6.22 -21.54
CA LEU A 6 10.43 -4.79 -21.80
C LEU A 6 11.76 -4.16 -21.37
N VAL A 7 12.42 -3.43 -22.27
CA VAL A 7 13.72 -2.78 -22.05
C VAL A 7 13.77 -2.00 -20.75
N GLY A 8 12.66 -1.33 -20.36
CA GLY A 8 12.52 -0.62 -19.10
C GLY A 8 12.60 -1.52 -17.85
N SER A 9 12.10 -2.75 -17.90
CA SER A 9 12.14 -3.67 -16.75
C SER A 9 13.54 -4.22 -16.51
N GLU A 10 14.32 -4.52 -17.54
CA GLU A 10 15.71 -4.93 -17.37
C GLU A 10 16.57 -3.84 -16.74
N MET A 11 16.38 -2.59 -17.14
CA MET A 11 17.06 -1.44 -16.53
C MET A 11 16.73 -1.33 -15.05
N CYS A 12 15.44 -1.37 -14.68
CA CYS A 12 15.01 -1.30 -13.28
C CYS A 12 15.54 -2.47 -12.44
N ILE A 13 15.56 -3.68 -12.97
CA ILE A 13 16.12 -4.86 -12.28
C ILE A 13 17.61 -4.66 -12.02
N ARG A 14 18.36 -4.23 -13.04
CA ARG A 14 19.80 -4.00 -12.93
C ARG A 14 20.13 -2.89 -11.96
N ASP A 15 19.38 -1.80 -11.99
CA ASP A 15 19.60 -0.67 -11.08
C ASP A 15 19.21 -1.03 -9.63
N SER A 16 18.14 -1.79 -9.43
CA SER A 16 17.80 -2.33 -8.11
C SER A 16 18.91 -3.23 -7.57
N TYR A 17 19.42 -4.15 -8.39
CA TYR A 17 20.54 -5.01 -8.01
C TYR A 17 21.76 -4.19 -7.57
N LYS A 18 22.19 -3.25 -8.37
CA LYS A 18 23.34 -2.39 -8.08
C LYS A 18 23.12 -1.58 -6.80
N THR A 19 21.97 -0.95 -6.68
CA THR A 19 21.64 -0.14 -5.49
C THR A 19 21.78 -0.95 -4.21
N TYR A 20 21.22 -2.16 -4.17
CA TYR A 20 21.31 -2.99 -2.97
C TYR A 20 22.71 -3.54 -2.71
N THR A 21 23.46 -3.87 -3.74
CA THR A 21 24.78 -4.50 -3.58
C THR A 21 25.94 -3.51 -3.42
N GLU A 22 25.83 -2.32 -4.02
CA GLU A 22 26.92 -1.32 -4.04
C GLU A 22 26.75 -0.25 -2.95
N GLU A 23 25.49 0.07 -2.54
CA GLU A 23 25.19 1.15 -1.59
C GLU A 23 24.99 0.65 -0.15
N ASN A 24 25.39 -0.57 0.16
CA ASN A 24 25.31 -1.18 1.51
C ASN A 24 23.88 -1.18 2.10
N LEU A 25 22.85 -1.37 1.30
CA LEU A 25 21.50 -1.50 1.79
C LEU A 25 21.25 -2.89 2.37
N ARG A 26 20.34 -2.96 3.35
CA ARG A 26 20.04 -4.19 4.04
C ARG A 26 19.42 -5.24 3.12
N TYR A 27 19.98 -6.44 3.10
CA TYR A 27 19.40 -7.61 2.45
C TYR A 27 18.36 -8.25 3.36
N SER A 28 17.10 -8.16 3.00
CA SER A 28 15.98 -8.68 3.81
C SER A 28 15.06 -9.63 3.06
N GLN A 29 15.27 -9.83 1.76
CA GLN A 29 14.43 -10.72 0.96
C GLN A 29 14.98 -12.12 0.95
N ASN A 30 14.12 -13.09 1.33
CA ASN A 30 14.41 -14.51 1.25
C ASN A 30 13.70 -15.13 0.05
N ALA A 31 14.37 -16.06 -0.59
CA ALA A 31 13.84 -16.87 -1.68
C ALA A 31 13.69 -18.33 -1.20
N PRO A 32 12.64 -19.05 -1.61
CA PRO A 32 12.43 -20.43 -1.23
C PRO A 32 13.44 -21.35 -1.93
N LEU A 33 14.04 -22.27 -1.17
CA LEU A 33 14.75 -23.44 -1.67
C LEU A 33 13.82 -24.64 -1.76
N THR A 34 12.99 -24.81 -0.74
CA THR A 34 11.93 -25.82 -0.67
C THR A 34 10.66 -25.16 -0.10
N MET A 35 9.63 -25.92 0.17
CA MET A 35 8.44 -25.40 0.88
C MET A 35 8.77 -24.87 2.29
N TYR A 36 9.80 -25.36 2.93
CA TYR A 36 10.12 -25.08 4.33
C TYR A 36 11.49 -24.41 4.55
N GLU A 37 12.29 -24.30 3.50
CA GLU A 37 13.64 -23.74 3.57
C GLU A 37 13.79 -22.51 2.69
N GLU A 38 14.49 -21.52 3.19
CA GLU A 38 14.70 -20.23 2.52
C GLU A 38 16.19 -19.85 2.56
N VAL A 39 16.59 -19.06 1.58
CA VAL A 39 17.91 -18.43 1.51
C VAL A 39 17.77 -16.93 1.26
N ASN A 40 18.61 -16.13 1.90
CA ASN A 40 18.66 -14.70 1.63
C ASN A 40 19.18 -14.46 0.21
N THR A 41 18.47 -13.64 -0.56
CA THR A 41 18.81 -13.37 -1.97
C THR A 41 20.09 -12.57 -2.15
N ARG A 42 20.55 -11.88 -1.12
CA ARG A 42 21.71 -10.96 -1.11
C ARG A 42 21.67 -9.83 -2.14
N CYS A 43 20.50 -9.55 -2.69
CA CYS A 43 20.29 -8.48 -3.66
C CYS A 43 18.87 -7.92 -3.63
N ASN A 44 18.00 -8.44 -2.76
CA ASN A 44 16.58 -8.09 -2.67
C ASN A 44 15.81 -8.18 -3.99
N LEU A 45 16.20 -9.08 -4.87
CA LEU A 45 15.44 -9.41 -6.07
C LEU A 45 14.59 -10.69 -5.85
N PRO A 46 13.44 -10.81 -6.53
CA PRO A 46 12.89 -9.91 -7.54
C PRO A 46 12.32 -8.61 -6.95
N ALA A 47 12.53 -7.49 -7.64
CA ALA A 47 11.81 -6.24 -7.37
C ALA A 47 10.42 -6.30 -8.01
N GLN A 48 9.44 -5.68 -7.36
CA GLN A 48 8.14 -5.50 -8.01
C GLN A 48 8.21 -4.31 -8.97
N ILE A 49 7.92 -4.55 -10.24
CA ILE A 49 7.93 -3.56 -11.31
C ILE A 49 6.58 -3.61 -12.01
N ASP A 50 5.81 -2.55 -11.89
CA ASP A 50 4.53 -2.37 -12.56
C ASP A 50 4.74 -1.36 -13.70
N ILE A 51 4.28 -1.69 -14.92
CA ILE A 51 4.43 -0.87 -16.10
C ILE A 51 3.03 -0.56 -16.63
N GLU A 52 2.71 0.72 -16.70
CA GLU A 52 1.44 1.20 -17.23
C GLU A 52 1.68 2.11 -18.44
N ALA A 53 0.81 2.01 -19.44
CA ALA A 53 0.84 2.90 -20.58
C ALA A 53 0.20 4.25 -20.21
N THR A 54 0.84 5.34 -20.59
CA THR A 54 0.32 6.71 -20.46
C THR A 54 0.37 7.42 -21.81
N GLN A 55 -0.27 8.58 -21.89
CA GLN A 55 -0.20 9.42 -23.08
C GLN A 55 1.07 10.26 -23.04
N GLY A 56 1.70 10.42 -24.20
CA GLY A 56 2.89 11.26 -24.34
C GLY A 56 4.13 10.47 -24.72
N MET A 57 5.27 11.16 -24.73
CA MET A 57 6.60 10.62 -25.09
C MET A 57 7.52 10.50 -23.88
N GLU A 58 7.04 10.87 -22.71
CA GLU A 58 7.85 10.90 -21.48
C GLU A 58 7.69 9.61 -20.69
N TYR A 59 8.78 9.20 -20.03
CA TYR A 59 8.76 8.12 -19.04
C TYR A 59 8.62 8.73 -17.65
N GLU A 60 7.61 8.32 -16.90
CA GLU A 60 7.41 8.71 -15.51
C GLU A 60 7.75 7.53 -14.60
N PHE A 61 8.61 7.73 -13.61
CA PHE A 61 9.03 6.69 -12.67
C PHE A 61 8.57 7.02 -11.27
N LEU A 62 7.80 6.14 -10.66
CA LEU A 62 7.51 6.15 -9.24
C LEU A 62 8.36 5.10 -8.53
N CYS A 63 9.39 5.54 -7.82
CA CYS A 63 10.24 4.65 -7.02
C CYS A 63 9.70 4.58 -5.59
N VAL A 64 9.36 3.38 -5.15
CA VAL A 64 8.80 3.12 -3.81
C VAL A 64 9.73 2.20 -3.04
N THR A 65 10.25 2.69 -1.91
CA THR A 65 10.94 1.85 -0.92
C THR A 65 9.99 1.52 0.21
N LYS A 66 9.81 0.25 0.53
CA LYS A 66 8.87 -0.20 1.54
C LYS A 66 9.48 -1.30 2.40
N GLY A 67 9.37 -1.17 3.72
CA GLY A 67 9.82 -2.21 4.64
C GLY A 67 9.10 -3.54 4.40
N GLY A 68 9.83 -4.66 4.45
CA GLY A 68 9.29 -6.00 4.18
C GLY A 68 8.12 -6.37 5.09
N GLY A 69 8.20 -6.05 6.38
CA GLY A 69 7.08 -6.26 7.31
C GLY A 69 5.84 -5.45 6.95
N SER A 70 6.03 -4.22 6.51
CA SER A 70 4.94 -3.35 6.05
C SER A 70 4.33 -3.84 4.73
N ALA A 71 5.16 -4.34 3.81
CA ALA A 71 4.67 -4.89 2.53
C ALA A 71 3.70 -6.07 2.72
N ASN A 72 3.90 -6.85 3.78
CA ASN A 72 3.04 -7.99 4.13
C ASN A 72 1.79 -7.62 4.95
N LYS A 73 1.57 -6.34 5.25
CA LYS A 73 0.41 -5.84 6.03
C LYS A 73 -0.69 -5.25 5.14
N THR A 74 -0.92 -5.87 3.99
CA THR A 74 -2.04 -5.53 3.11
C THR A 74 -3.08 -6.63 3.17
N TYR A 75 -4.33 -6.26 3.46
CA TYR A 75 -5.44 -7.18 3.63
C TYR A 75 -6.60 -6.80 2.71
N LEU A 76 -7.27 -7.78 2.17
CA LEU A 76 -8.51 -7.62 1.40
C LEU A 76 -9.68 -8.12 2.27
N TYR A 77 -10.69 -7.27 2.43
CA TYR A 77 -11.93 -7.60 3.13
C TYR A 77 -13.09 -7.50 2.14
N GLN A 78 -13.94 -8.51 2.17
CA GLN A 78 -15.16 -8.52 1.37
C GLN A 78 -16.35 -8.22 2.27
N GLU A 79 -16.98 -7.08 2.02
CA GLU A 79 -18.10 -6.57 2.78
C GLU A 79 -19.26 -6.16 1.88
N THR A 80 -20.46 -6.11 2.44
CA THR A 80 -21.64 -5.62 1.72
C THR A 80 -21.75 -4.09 1.81
N LYS A 81 -22.61 -3.49 0.97
CA LYS A 81 -22.92 -2.05 1.03
C LYS A 81 -23.42 -1.58 2.41
N ALA A 82 -23.95 -2.48 3.24
CA ALA A 82 -24.45 -2.15 4.56
C ALA A 82 -23.40 -1.50 5.48
N ILE A 83 -22.09 -1.77 5.23
CA ILE A 83 -21.01 -1.15 6.01
C ILE A 83 -20.81 0.34 5.68
N LEU A 84 -21.30 0.82 4.52
CA LEU A 84 -21.11 2.19 4.06
C LEU A 84 -22.10 3.16 4.72
N ASN A 85 -22.03 3.26 6.02
CA ASN A 85 -22.75 4.28 6.80
C ASN A 85 -21.88 4.75 7.98
N PRO A 86 -22.07 5.98 8.47
CA PRO A 86 -21.23 6.57 9.52
C PRO A 86 -21.14 5.75 10.81
N ALA A 87 -22.19 5.02 11.16
CA ALA A 87 -22.22 4.26 12.41
C ALA A 87 -21.40 2.98 12.38
N THR A 88 -21.17 2.42 11.20
CA THR A 88 -20.47 1.12 11.03
C THR A 88 -19.11 1.24 10.38
N LEU A 89 -18.92 2.19 9.46
CA LEU A 89 -17.70 2.28 8.68
C LEU A 89 -16.47 2.60 9.54
N VAL A 90 -16.54 3.65 10.35
CA VAL A 90 -15.41 4.08 11.20
C VAL A 90 -15.02 2.99 12.20
N PRO A 91 -15.95 2.40 12.98
CA PRO A 91 -15.63 1.28 13.85
C PRO A 91 -14.98 0.10 13.12
N PHE A 92 -15.45 -0.24 11.93
CA PHE A 92 -14.86 -1.28 11.09
C PHE A 92 -13.41 -0.94 10.71
N LEU A 93 -13.15 0.26 10.20
CA LEU A 93 -11.80 0.68 9.82
C LEU A 93 -10.84 0.64 11.02
N VAL A 94 -11.30 1.09 12.18
CA VAL A 94 -10.54 1.04 13.46
C VAL A 94 -10.23 -0.41 13.85
N GLU A 95 -11.20 -1.29 13.78
CA GLU A 95 -10.98 -2.72 14.05
C GLU A 95 -9.91 -3.29 13.12
N LYS A 96 -10.00 -3.00 11.82
CA LYS A 96 -9.02 -3.50 10.84
C LYS A 96 -7.64 -2.87 11.03
N MET A 97 -7.53 -1.61 11.43
CA MET A 97 -6.25 -1.02 11.82
C MET A 97 -5.58 -1.79 12.96
N LYS A 98 -6.32 -2.19 13.98
CA LYS A 98 -5.77 -2.95 15.12
C LYS A 98 -5.13 -4.28 14.68
N THR A 99 -5.65 -4.91 13.63
CA THR A 99 -5.10 -6.17 13.10
C THR A 99 -3.72 -6.01 12.47
N LEU A 100 -3.29 -4.79 12.10
CA LEU A 100 -1.94 -4.54 11.60
C LEU A 100 -0.89 -4.84 12.68
N GLY A 101 -1.24 -4.66 13.96
CA GLY A 101 -0.33 -4.89 15.06
C GLY A 101 0.89 -3.96 15.04
N THR A 102 1.96 -4.35 15.72
CA THR A 102 3.18 -3.54 15.86
C THR A 102 4.40 -4.13 15.16
N ALA A 103 4.30 -5.34 14.60
CA ALA A 103 5.43 -6.07 14.03
C ALA A 103 6.09 -5.38 12.82
N ALA A 104 5.36 -4.52 12.12
CA ALA A 104 5.89 -3.75 11.00
C ALA A 104 6.39 -2.35 11.39
N CYS A 105 6.63 -2.12 12.68
CA CYS A 105 7.24 -0.92 13.25
C CYS A 105 6.43 0.37 13.00
N PRO A 106 5.30 0.58 13.72
CA PRO A 106 4.57 1.84 13.67
C PRO A 106 5.49 3.02 14.11
N PRO A 107 5.16 4.28 13.79
CA PRO A 107 3.90 4.71 13.19
C PRO A 107 3.82 4.44 11.69
N TYR A 108 2.62 4.11 11.21
CA TYR A 108 2.35 3.71 9.84
C TYR A 108 1.86 4.85 8.95
N HIS A 109 2.08 4.72 7.64
CA HIS A 109 1.28 5.36 6.60
C HIS A 109 0.17 4.40 6.23
N ILE A 110 -1.03 4.62 6.73
CA ILE A 110 -2.17 3.72 6.55
C ILE A 110 -2.99 4.15 5.33
N ALA A 111 -3.39 3.20 4.52
CA ALA A 111 -4.30 3.46 3.42
C ALA A 111 -5.47 2.47 3.42
N PHE A 112 -6.66 2.98 3.13
CA PHE A 112 -7.85 2.20 2.88
C PHE A 112 -8.39 2.49 1.49
N VAL A 113 -8.79 1.44 0.80
CA VAL A 113 -9.49 1.56 -0.48
C VAL A 113 -10.85 0.91 -0.35
N ILE A 114 -11.89 1.69 -0.62
CA ILE A 114 -13.28 1.27 -0.44
C ILE A 114 -13.96 1.21 -1.79
N GLY A 115 -14.38 0.04 -2.19
CA GLY A 115 -14.91 -0.26 -3.52
C GLY A 115 -13.86 -0.96 -4.37
N GLY A 116 -13.86 -0.67 -5.66
CA GLY A 116 -12.99 -1.31 -6.65
C GLY A 116 -13.70 -2.38 -7.46
N THR A 117 -13.14 -2.68 -8.61
CA THR A 117 -13.68 -3.62 -9.59
C THR A 117 -12.97 -4.98 -9.59
N SER A 118 -11.81 -5.07 -8.94
CA SER A 118 -11.05 -6.30 -8.75
C SER A 118 -10.10 -6.21 -7.54
N ALA A 119 -9.65 -7.35 -7.07
CA ALA A 119 -8.67 -7.44 -5.98
C ALA A 119 -7.34 -6.78 -6.36
N GLU A 120 -6.88 -6.98 -7.60
CA GLU A 120 -5.64 -6.39 -8.11
C GLU A 120 -5.72 -4.87 -8.15
N LYS A 121 -6.86 -4.32 -8.59
CA LYS A 121 -7.06 -2.86 -8.61
C LYS A 121 -7.04 -2.28 -7.21
N ASN A 122 -7.64 -2.95 -6.25
CA ASN A 122 -7.59 -2.53 -4.85
C ASN A 122 -6.19 -2.59 -4.27
N LEU A 123 -5.45 -3.67 -4.54
CA LEU A 123 -4.08 -3.84 -4.09
C LEU A 123 -3.15 -2.75 -4.66
N LEU A 124 -3.23 -2.49 -5.96
CA LEU A 124 -2.46 -1.41 -6.59
C LEU A 124 -2.84 -0.05 -6.01
N THR A 125 -4.14 0.23 -5.87
CA THR A 125 -4.62 1.51 -5.36
C THR A 125 -4.19 1.74 -3.91
N VAL A 126 -4.27 0.74 -3.03
CA VAL A 126 -3.84 0.90 -1.62
C VAL A 126 -2.34 1.11 -1.52
N LYS A 127 -1.54 0.43 -2.35
CA LYS A 127 -0.09 0.64 -2.42
C LYS A 127 0.24 2.08 -2.80
N LEU A 128 -0.34 2.58 -3.88
CA LEU A 128 -0.11 3.95 -4.37
C LEU A 128 -0.67 5.01 -3.40
N ALA A 129 -1.81 4.78 -2.79
CA ALA A 129 -2.37 5.67 -1.77
C ALA A 129 -1.44 5.78 -0.54
N SER A 130 -0.84 4.69 -0.11
CA SER A 130 0.11 4.69 1.02
C SER A 130 1.38 5.49 0.77
N THR A 131 1.73 5.72 -0.49
CA THR A 131 2.87 6.55 -0.92
C THR A 131 2.47 7.99 -1.27
N ARG A 132 1.23 8.37 -1.01
CA ARG A 132 0.67 9.69 -1.32
C ARG A 132 0.50 10.01 -2.82
N PHE A 133 0.66 9.02 -3.68
CA PHE A 133 0.52 9.22 -5.14
C PHE A 133 -0.84 9.78 -5.53
N TYR A 134 -1.88 9.48 -4.75
CA TYR A 134 -3.25 9.94 -4.99
C TYR A 134 -3.64 11.19 -4.18
N ASP A 135 -2.71 11.94 -3.63
CA ASP A 135 -3.03 13.15 -2.83
C ASP A 135 -3.71 14.25 -3.64
N ASN A 136 -3.54 14.25 -4.96
CA ASN A 136 -4.18 15.20 -5.89
C ASN A 136 -5.55 14.75 -6.42
N LEU A 137 -6.09 13.61 -5.97
CA LEU A 137 -7.44 13.19 -6.35
C LEU A 137 -8.48 14.22 -5.86
N PRO A 138 -9.62 14.35 -6.57
CA PRO A 138 -10.77 15.08 -6.06
C PRO A 138 -11.17 14.59 -4.67
N THR A 139 -11.67 15.51 -3.83
CA THR A 139 -12.09 15.17 -2.46
C THR A 139 -13.57 14.83 -2.33
N THR A 140 -14.31 14.87 -3.42
CA THR A 140 -15.74 14.52 -3.48
C THR A 140 -16.05 13.77 -4.78
N GLY A 141 -17.14 13.02 -4.77
CA GLY A 141 -17.77 12.52 -6.00
C GLY A 141 -18.31 13.66 -6.87
N ASN A 142 -18.89 13.34 -8.00
CA ASN A 142 -19.64 14.22 -8.86
C ASN A 142 -20.99 13.58 -9.25
N GLU A 143 -21.79 14.25 -10.04
CA GLU A 143 -23.12 13.77 -10.47
C GLU A 143 -23.11 12.42 -11.22
N TYR A 144 -22.02 12.10 -11.90
CA TYR A 144 -21.82 10.82 -12.61
C TYR A 144 -21.11 9.76 -11.77
N GLY A 145 -20.66 10.13 -10.56
CA GLY A 145 -19.78 9.31 -9.72
C GLY A 145 -18.35 9.22 -10.25
N ARG A 146 -17.40 9.42 -9.40
CA ARG A 146 -15.96 9.27 -9.70
C ARG A 146 -15.21 8.78 -8.48
N ALA A 147 -14.02 8.28 -8.67
CA ALA A 147 -13.09 8.04 -7.58
C ALA A 147 -12.74 9.36 -6.87
N PHE A 148 -12.61 9.31 -5.56
CA PHE A 148 -12.22 10.46 -4.76
C PHE A 148 -11.49 10.04 -3.49
N ARG A 149 -10.81 10.99 -2.87
CA ARG A 149 -10.16 10.88 -1.59
C ARG A 149 -11.03 11.53 -0.51
N ASP A 150 -11.39 10.79 0.53
CA ASP A 150 -12.25 11.30 1.62
C ASP A 150 -11.42 11.89 2.76
N VAL A 151 -11.05 13.15 2.62
CA VAL A 151 -10.16 13.86 3.56
C VAL A 151 -10.77 14.00 4.96
N GLU A 152 -12.08 14.14 5.07
CA GLU A 152 -12.73 14.28 6.39
C GLU A 152 -12.74 12.93 7.12
N LEU A 153 -13.02 11.84 6.42
CA LEU A 153 -12.94 10.50 6.99
C LEU A 153 -11.49 10.14 7.36
N GLU A 154 -10.49 10.57 6.56
CA GLU A 154 -9.06 10.40 6.89
C GLU A 154 -8.69 11.02 8.23
N LYS A 155 -9.14 12.26 8.49
CA LYS A 155 -8.90 12.95 9.77
C LYS A 155 -9.53 12.19 10.94
N GLN A 156 -10.80 11.80 10.79
CA GLN A 156 -11.51 11.05 11.81
C GLN A 156 -10.83 9.72 12.13
N VAL A 157 -10.43 8.97 11.12
CA VAL A 157 -9.75 7.68 11.29
C VAL A 157 -8.35 7.86 11.86
N LEU A 158 -7.64 8.94 11.53
CA LEU A 158 -6.34 9.26 12.14
C LEU A 158 -6.48 9.57 13.64
N GLU A 159 -7.49 10.32 14.03
CA GLU A 159 -7.77 10.56 15.45
C GLU A 159 -8.03 9.24 16.21
N GLU A 160 -8.81 8.35 15.63
CA GLU A 160 -9.04 7.02 16.20
C GLU A 160 -7.76 6.19 16.25
N ALA A 161 -6.89 6.27 15.22
CA ALA A 161 -5.59 5.61 15.24
C ALA A 161 -4.73 6.07 16.44
N HIS A 162 -4.77 7.34 16.78
CA HIS A 162 -4.06 7.86 17.94
C HIS A 162 -4.68 7.36 19.29
N ARG A 163 -5.98 7.08 19.31
CA ARG A 163 -6.66 6.53 20.49
C ARG A 163 -6.41 5.04 20.71
N ILE A 164 -5.98 4.32 19.69
CA ILE A 164 -5.68 2.88 19.82
C ILE A 164 -4.60 2.61 20.88
N GLY A 165 -3.66 3.54 21.09
CA GLY A 165 -2.62 3.42 22.09
C GLY A 165 -1.53 2.39 21.74
N LEU A 166 -1.50 1.90 20.52
CA LEU A 166 -0.45 1.07 19.96
C LEU A 166 0.54 2.00 19.24
N GLY A 167 1.60 2.36 19.91
CA GLY A 167 2.61 3.23 19.32
C GLY A 167 3.78 2.46 18.73
N ALA A 168 4.92 3.13 18.66
CA ALA A 168 6.17 2.54 18.20
C ALA A 168 6.58 1.30 19.00
N GLN A 169 7.53 0.57 18.50
CA GLN A 169 8.00 -0.74 18.97
C GLN A 169 8.25 -0.84 20.49
N PHE A 170 8.61 0.25 21.15
CA PHE A 170 8.87 0.31 22.59
C PHE A 170 7.75 1.03 23.39
N GLY A 171 6.57 1.07 22.85
CA GLY A 171 5.48 1.87 23.36
C GLY A 171 5.55 3.31 22.86
N GLY A 172 4.45 3.85 22.43
CA GLY A 172 4.37 5.21 21.94
C GLY A 172 2.92 5.60 21.72
N LYS A 173 2.69 6.89 21.56
CA LYS A 173 1.36 7.44 21.41
C LYS A 173 0.80 7.29 19.99
N TYR A 174 1.71 7.34 18.98
CA TYR A 174 1.31 7.48 17.59
C TYR A 174 1.37 6.15 16.86
N TYR A 175 0.21 5.65 16.46
CA TYR A 175 0.08 4.42 15.67
C TYR A 175 0.19 4.67 14.16
N ALA A 176 -0.22 5.84 13.72
CA ALA A 176 -0.13 6.27 12.33
C ALA A 176 0.44 7.68 12.19
N HIS A 177 1.20 7.93 11.14
CA HIS A 177 1.61 9.26 10.70
C HIS A 177 0.47 9.95 9.95
N ASP A 178 -0.16 9.20 9.08
CA ASP A 178 -1.28 9.66 8.28
C ASP A 178 -2.16 8.48 7.84
N VAL A 179 -3.35 8.84 7.38
CA VAL A 179 -4.33 7.91 6.80
C VAL A 179 -4.74 8.44 5.43
N ARG A 180 -4.88 7.53 4.47
CA ARG A 180 -5.47 7.82 3.15
C ARG A 180 -6.67 6.94 2.93
N ILE A 181 -7.78 7.53 2.50
CA ILE A 181 -9.02 6.80 2.21
C ILE A 181 -9.49 7.13 0.81
N ILE A 182 -9.38 6.16 -0.07
CA ILE A 182 -9.76 6.28 -1.47
C ILE A 182 -11.07 5.53 -1.70
N ARG A 183 -12.04 6.24 -2.27
CA ARG A 183 -13.31 5.68 -2.66
C ARG A 183 -13.31 5.40 -4.16
N LEU A 184 -13.46 4.14 -4.54
CA LEU A 184 -13.51 3.70 -5.94
C LEU A 184 -14.94 3.33 -6.36
N PRO A 185 -15.27 3.41 -7.66
CA PRO A 185 -16.43 2.72 -8.22
C PRO A 185 -16.37 1.22 -7.90
N ARG A 186 -17.52 0.60 -7.76
CA ARG A 186 -17.65 -0.84 -7.50
C ARG A 186 -18.74 -1.46 -8.34
N HIS A 187 -18.71 -2.77 -8.45
CA HIS A 187 -19.87 -3.51 -8.95
C HIS A 187 -21.05 -3.41 -7.97
N GLY A 188 -22.28 -3.41 -8.51
CA GLY A 188 -23.53 -3.34 -7.77
C GLY A 188 -23.85 -4.62 -6.99
#